data_73f0b4c7a3f73b39ca659ef30039c375
#
_entry.id   73f0b4c7a3f73b39ca659ef30039c375
#
_cell.length_a   1.000
_cell.length_b   1.000
_cell.length_c   1.000
_cell.angle_alpha   90.00
_cell.angle_beta   90.00
_cell.angle_gamma   90.00
#
_symmetry.space_group_name_H-M   'P 1'
#
loop_
_entity.id
_entity.type
_entity.pdbx_description
1 polymer ?
#
loop_
_entity_poly.entity_id
_entity_poly.type
_entity_poly.pdbx_seq_one_letter_code
_entity_poly.pdbx_strand_id
1 'polypeptide(L)'
;MNFYFDCGLPRSGSTLLTALLNQNPYIHAGTLSPVFELMYYSDDILHKEQAQAFPKPDAFRHIVRSQIINYYSDRDEPILIDKCRAWPAHIDLLKKYVTDDPKLICTVRHPLDILASFITLFHKDGTLNFIDKAMLQEGKTLTDDNRCHYMMNPGGIVWESMNALATAFRQKQTEHIHFIPVSYTHLTLPTICSV
;
A
#
# COMPACT_ATOMS: atom_id res chain seq x y z
N MET A 1 -1.38 21.52 -0.95
CA MET A 1 -1.75 20.08 -0.86
C MET A 1 -0.46 19.30 -0.81
N ASN A 2 -0.22 18.56 0.30
CA ASN A 2 1.00 17.78 0.52
C ASN A 2 0.64 16.29 0.51
N PHE A 3 1.34 15.50 -0.29
CA PHE A 3 1.14 14.07 -0.39
C PHE A 3 2.13 13.31 0.50
N TYR A 4 1.58 12.35 1.25
CA TYR A 4 2.29 11.33 2.02
C TYR A 4 1.74 9.97 1.61
N PHE A 5 2.41 8.87 2.01
CA PHE A 5 2.08 7.55 1.52
C PHE A 5 2.00 6.54 2.66
N ASP A 6 0.93 5.74 2.73
CA ASP A 6 0.81 4.58 3.63
C ASP A 6 1.08 3.30 2.83
N CYS A 7 2.07 2.54 3.28
CA CYS A 7 2.53 1.33 2.61
C CYS A 7 2.62 0.11 3.54
N GLY A 8 1.83 0.10 4.60
CA GLY A 8 1.85 -0.96 5.62
C GLY A 8 1.63 -2.37 5.09
N LEU A 9 2.26 -3.35 5.73
CA LEU A 9 2.02 -4.77 5.45
C LEU A 9 0.53 -5.12 5.63
N PRO A 10 0.01 -6.13 4.93
CA PRO A 10 -1.36 -6.56 5.14
C PRO A 10 -1.55 -7.02 6.60
N ARG A 11 -2.72 -6.80 7.17
CA ARG A 11 -3.05 -7.17 8.57
C ARG A 11 -2.11 -6.59 9.64
N SER A 12 -1.39 -5.53 9.34
CA SER A 12 -0.49 -4.82 10.25
C SER A 12 -1.13 -3.59 10.91
N GLY A 13 -2.45 -3.45 10.89
CA GLY A 13 -3.14 -2.32 11.54
C GLY A 13 -3.18 -1.03 10.72
N SER A 14 -2.78 -1.03 9.45
CA SER A 14 -2.79 0.17 8.60
C SER A 14 -4.20 0.79 8.46
N THR A 15 -5.27 0.00 8.51
CA THR A 15 -6.66 0.52 8.52
C THR A 15 -6.97 1.27 9.82
N LEU A 16 -6.48 0.81 10.97
CA LEU A 16 -6.61 1.52 12.24
C LEU A 16 -5.81 2.82 12.20
N LEU A 17 -4.59 2.79 11.68
CA LEU A 17 -3.77 3.99 11.50
C LEU A 17 -4.51 5.02 10.64
N THR A 18 -5.08 4.61 9.50
CA THR A 18 -5.90 5.49 8.64
C THR A 18 -7.06 6.12 9.42
N ALA A 19 -7.79 5.32 10.22
CA ALA A 19 -8.89 5.83 11.02
C ALA A 19 -8.46 6.82 12.11
N LEU A 20 -7.30 6.61 12.72
CA LEU A 20 -6.73 7.53 13.71
C LEU A 20 -6.28 8.84 13.06
N LEU A 21 -5.61 8.77 11.91
CA LEU A 21 -5.16 9.95 11.18
C LEU A 21 -6.33 10.82 10.71
N ASN A 22 -7.44 10.21 10.28
CA ASN A 22 -8.66 10.93 9.87
C ASN A 22 -9.41 11.61 11.02
N GLN A 23 -9.02 11.42 12.28
CA GLN A 23 -9.55 12.23 13.39
C GLN A 23 -9.00 13.67 13.38
N ASN A 24 -7.90 13.91 12.67
CA ASN A 24 -7.37 15.24 12.47
C ASN A 24 -8.03 15.87 11.23
N PRO A 25 -8.74 17.03 11.36
CA PRO A 25 -9.45 17.66 10.25
C PRO A 25 -8.54 18.18 9.12
N TYR A 26 -7.23 18.23 9.34
CA TYR A 26 -6.25 18.64 8.33
C TYR A 26 -5.66 17.47 7.53
N ILE A 27 -6.06 16.22 7.83
CA ILE A 27 -5.51 15.02 7.23
C ILE A 27 -6.63 14.22 6.59
N HIS A 28 -6.50 13.92 5.31
CA HIS A 28 -7.23 12.84 4.68
C HIS A 28 -6.29 11.64 4.49
N ALA A 29 -6.57 10.54 5.17
CA ALA A 29 -5.88 9.27 4.96
C ALA A 29 -6.84 8.32 4.22
N GLY A 30 -6.48 7.97 2.99
CA GLY A 30 -7.29 7.14 2.10
C GLY A 30 -7.31 5.66 2.49
N THR A 31 -8.29 4.96 1.97
CA THR A 31 -8.24 3.50 1.83
C THR A 31 -7.32 3.14 0.67
N LEU A 32 -7.16 1.84 0.36
CA LEU A 32 -6.40 1.41 -0.82
C LEU A 32 -6.92 2.14 -2.07
N SER A 33 -6.03 2.79 -2.81
CA SER A 33 -6.34 3.56 -4.02
C SER A 33 -5.73 2.89 -5.27
N PRO A 34 -6.26 3.16 -6.47
CA PRO A 34 -5.66 2.73 -7.74
C PRO A 34 -4.57 3.71 -8.26
N VAL A 35 -4.21 4.72 -7.48
CA VAL A 35 -3.29 5.80 -7.92
C VAL A 35 -1.93 5.26 -8.33
N PHE A 36 -1.43 4.28 -7.55
CA PHE A 36 -0.16 3.64 -7.88
C PHE A 36 -0.19 3.01 -9.28
N GLU A 37 -1.18 2.17 -9.54
CA GLU A 37 -1.31 1.46 -10.82
C GLU A 37 -1.47 2.45 -11.98
N LEU A 38 -2.28 3.48 -11.81
CA LEU A 38 -2.47 4.52 -12.82
C LEU A 38 -1.15 5.22 -13.14
N MET A 39 -0.40 5.64 -12.14
CA MET A 39 0.88 6.32 -12.33
C MET A 39 1.94 5.39 -12.93
N TYR A 40 2.04 4.16 -12.40
CA TYR A 40 3.02 3.17 -12.83
C TYR A 40 2.84 2.78 -14.30
N TYR A 41 1.63 2.40 -14.71
CA TYR A 41 1.37 2.03 -16.10
C TYR A 41 1.47 3.23 -17.05
N SER A 42 1.15 4.42 -16.60
CA SER A 42 1.37 5.62 -17.41
C SER A 42 2.86 5.87 -17.63
N ASP A 43 3.68 5.75 -16.58
CA ASP A 43 5.15 5.88 -16.71
C ASP A 43 5.72 4.77 -17.62
N ASP A 44 5.26 3.53 -17.49
CA ASP A 44 5.66 2.41 -18.36
C ASP A 44 5.38 2.69 -19.85
N ILE A 45 4.19 3.22 -20.16
CA ILE A 45 3.82 3.60 -21.54
C ILE A 45 4.80 4.64 -22.10
N LEU A 46 5.27 5.56 -21.26
CA LEU A 46 6.18 6.63 -21.71
C LEU A 46 7.59 6.12 -22.05
N HIS A 47 7.95 4.93 -21.62
CA HIS A 47 9.22 4.27 -21.95
C HIS A 47 9.15 3.43 -23.24
N LYS A 48 7.97 3.28 -23.86
CA LYS A 48 7.80 2.53 -25.12
C LYS A 48 8.27 3.35 -26.32
N GLU A 49 8.73 2.65 -27.35
CA GLU A 49 9.29 3.27 -28.58
C GLU A 49 8.40 4.37 -29.17
N GLN A 50 7.08 4.14 -29.20
CA GLN A 50 6.13 5.13 -29.75
C GLN A 50 6.14 6.45 -28.99
N ALA A 51 6.24 6.41 -27.66
CA ALA A 51 6.31 7.63 -26.85
C ALA A 51 7.69 8.28 -26.98
N GLN A 52 8.74 7.50 -27.11
CA GLN A 52 10.12 7.98 -27.28
C GLN A 52 10.37 8.60 -28.65
N ALA A 53 9.62 8.19 -29.69
CA ALA A 53 9.70 8.79 -31.03
C ALA A 53 9.21 10.25 -31.08
N PHE A 54 8.32 10.64 -30.14
CA PHE A 54 7.76 12.00 -30.05
C PHE A 54 7.87 12.53 -28.62
N PRO A 55 9.09 12.80 -28.11
CA PRO A 55 9.32 13.13 -26.74
C PRO A 55 8.70 14.48 -26.34
N LYS A 56 7.85 14.46 -25.33
CA LYS A 56 7.27 15.65 -24.68
C LYS A 56 7.39 15.51 -23.14
N PRO A 57 8.61 15.62 -22.60
CA PRO A 57 8.88 15.28 -21.21
C PRO A 57 8.02 16.07 -20.23
N ASP A 58 7.78 17.35 -20.47
CA ASP A 58 6.96 18.17 -19.57
C ASP A 58 5.48 17.76 -19.62
N ALA A 59 4.94 17.52 -20.83
CA ALA A 59 3.57 17.03 -20.99
C ALA A 59 3.40 15.66 -20.32
N PHE A 60 4.36 14.79 -20.47
CA PHE A 60 4.35 13.46 -19.85
C PHE A 60 4.40 13.55 -18.32
N ARG A 61 5.28 14.40 -17.79
CA ARG A 61 5.33 14.67 -16.36
C ARG A 61 3.99 15.17 -15.82
N HIS A 62 3.34 16.08 -16.54
CA HIS A 62 2.01 16.56 -16.17
C HIS A 62 0.94 15.47 -16.21
N ILE A 63 0.94 14.61 -17.21
CA ILE A 63 -0.03 13.52 -17.34
C ILE A 63 0.08 12.56 -16.13
N VAL A 64 1.28 12.10 -15.79
CA VAL A 64 1.46 11.17 -14.68
C VAL A 64 1.14 11.85 -13.33
N ARG A 65 1.65 13.07 -13.11
CA ARG A 65 1.39 13.83 -11.88
C ARG A 65 -0.10 14.15 -11.70
N SER A 66 -0.82 14.49 -12.78
CA SER A 66 -2.22 14.85 -12.70
C SER A 66 -3.11 13.72 -12.18
N GLN A 67 -2.71 12.49 -12.27
CA GLN A 67 -3.50 11.34 -11.81
C GLN A 67 -3.71 11.37 -10.30
N ILE A 68 -2.66 11.58 -9.50
CA ILE A 68 -2.81 11.70 -8.05
C ILE A 68 -3.55 12.99 -7.68
N ILE A 69 -3.29 14.10 -8.36
CA ILE A 69 -3.96 15.37 -8.09
C ILE A 69 -5.46 15.28 -8.38
N ASN A 70 -5.82 14.71 -9.52
CA ASN A 70 -7.22 14.57 -9.93
C ASN A 70 -7.98 13.53 -9.09
N TYR A 71 -7.30 12.46 -8.67
CA TYR A 71 -7.91 11.45 -7.81
C TYR A 71 -8.36 12.04 -6.47
N TYR A 72 -7.60 12.99 -5.94
CA TYR A 72 -7.90 13.68 -4.66
C TYR A 72 -8.47 15.09 -4.88
N SER A 73 -9.01 15.41 -6.06
CA SER A 73 -9.54 16.75 -6.35
C SER A 73 -10.82 17.12 -5.58
N ASP A 74 -11.48 16.11 -4.99
CA ASP A 74 -12.65 16.27 -4.11
C ASP A 74 -12.27 16.48 -2.64
N ARG A 75 -10.96 16.67 -2.34
CA ARG A 75 -10.44 16.82 -0.98
C ARG A 75 -9.85 18.21 -0.78
N ASP A 76 -10.20 18.81 0.35
CA ASP A 76 -9.74 20.15 0.74
C ASP A 76 -8.67 20.11 1.85
N GLU A 77 -8.40 18.93 2.41
CA GLU A 77 -7.43 18.75 3.47
C GLU A 77 -6.00 19.06 2.94
N PRO A 78 -5.20 19.82 3.70
CA PRO A 78 -3.84 20.19 3.27
C PRO A 78 -2.87 19.02 3.23
N ILE A 79 -3.16 17.91 3.94
CA ILE A 79 -2.37 16.69 4.02
C ILE A 79 -3.18 15.54 3.48
N LEU A 80 -2.69 14.92 2.41
CA LEU A 80 -3.29 13.75 1.78
C LEU A 80 -2.36 12.55 1.91
N ILE A 81 -2.89 11.43 2.40
CA ILE A 81 -2.12 10.18 2.55
C ILE A 81 -2.72 9.13 1.62
N ASP A 82 -2.01 8.84 0.55
CA ASP A 82 -2.36 7.77 -0.39
C ASP A 82 -1.87 6.42 0.12
N LYS A 83 -2.67 5.39 -0.06
CA LYS A 83 -2.38 4.07 0.46
C LYS A 83 -2.21 3.04 -0.64
N CYS A 84 -0.98 2.56 -0.81
CA CYS A 84 -0.67 1.39 -1.62
C CYS A 84 0.57 0.65 -1.09
N ARG A 85 0.52 -0.68 -1.04
CA ARG A 85 1.62 -1.51 -0.55
C ARG A 85 2.82 -1.54 -1.49
N ALA A 86 2.65 -1.14 -2.74
CA ALA A 86 3.71 -1.12 -3.74
C ALA A 86 4.61 0.12 -3.65
N TRP A 87 4.21 1.19 -2.98
CA TRP A 87 4.98 2.42 -2.88
C TRP A 87 6.45 2.24 -2.47
N PRO A 88 6.81 1.34 -1.52
CA PRO A 88 8.21 1.17 -1.13
C PRO A 88 9.13 0.74 -2.27
N ALA A 89 8.63 -0.06 -3.21
CA ALA A 89 9.41 -0.50 -4.36
C ALA A 89 9.53 0.58 -5.45
N HIS A 90 8.76 1.66 -5.35
CA HIS A 90 8.61 2.68 -6.40
C HIS A 90 8.78 4.11 -5.87
N ILE A 91 9.66 4.30 -4.89
CA ILE A 91 9.99 5.63 -4.34
C ILE A 91 10.51 6.57 -5.44
N ASP A 92 11.25 6.04 -6.42
CA ASP A 92 11.73 6.83 -7.56
C ASP A 92 10.59 7.38 -8.44
N LEU A 93 9.47 6.65 -8.55
CA LEU A 93 8.27 7.15 -9.23
C LEU A 93 7.70 8.38 -8.50
N LEU A 94 7.67 8.33 -7.16
CA LEU A 94 7.23 9.45 -6.34
C LEU A 94 8.17 10.63 -6.45
N LYS A 95 9.48 10.40 -6.43
CA LYS A 95 10.51 11.45 -6.64
C LYS A 95 10.38 12.08 -8.01
N LYS A 96 10.14 11.29 -9.02
CA LYS A 96 10.03 11.76 -10.41
C LYS A 96 8.81 12.66 -10.65
N TYR A 97 7.66 12.33 -10.02
CA TYR A 97 6.37 12.94 -10.40
C TYR A 97 5.67 13.70 -9.28
N VAL A 98 5.89 13.39 -8.02
CA VAL A 98 5.10 13.97 -6.93
C VAL A 98 5.91 14.95 -6.10
N THR A 99 7.00 14.51 -5.48
CA THR A 99 7.82 15.32 -4.57
C THR A 99 9.26 14.81 -4.54
N ASP A 100 10.23 15.69 -4.42
CA ASP A 100 11.65 15.33 -4.36
C ASP A 100 12.00 14.55 -3.08
N ASP A 101 11.23 14.69 -2.01
CA ASP A 101 11.42 14.00 -0.73
C ASP A 101 10.13 13.31 -0.27
N PRO A 102 9.77 12.17 -0.88
CA PRO A 102 8.57 11.42 -0.50
C PRO A 102 8.71 10.88 0.93
N LYS A 103 7.63 10.95 1.71
CA LYS A 103 7.55 10.39 3.06
C LYS A 103 6.50 9.31 3.11
N LEU A 104 6.94 8.12 3.52
CA LEU A 104 6.11 6.94 3.63
C LEU A 104 5.97 6.53 5.09
N ILE A 105 4.78 6.08 5.48
CA ILE A 105 4.52 5.43 6.75
C ILE A 105 4.26 3.95 6.48
N CYS A 106 4.98 3.09 7.17
CA CYS A 106 4.85 1.65 7.00
C CYS A 106 4.57 0.95 8.34
N THR A 107 3.34 0.47 8.52
CA THR A 107 3.05 -0.44 9.62
C THR A 107 3.59 -1.82 9.30
N VAL A 108 4.42 -2.37 10.20
CA VAL A 108 5.05 -3.68 10.04
C VAL A 108 4.64 -4.63 11.16
N ARG A 109 4.47 -5.89 10.81
CA ARG A 109 4.07 -6.95 11.74
C ARG A 109 4.80 -8.23 11.36
N HIS A 110 5.01 -9.11 12.35
CA HIS A 110 5.65 -10.40 12.11
C HIS A 110 4.85 -11.23 11.09
N PRO A 111 5.48 -11.85 10.07
CA PRO A 111 4.77 -12.55 9.00
C PRO A 111 3.84 -13.67 9.48
N LEU A 112 4.25 -14.44 10.50
CA LEU A 112 3.38 -15.47 11.08
C LEU A 112 2.10 -14.90 11.71
N ASP A 113 2.18 -13.72 12.33
CA ASP A 113 1.01 -13.07 12.90
C ASP A 113 0.08 -12.51 11.81
N ILE A 114 0.65 -12.10 10.68
CA ILE A 114 -0.12 -11.71 9.50
C ILE A 114 -0.90 -12.90 8.97
N LEU A 115 -0.25 -14.04 8.77
CA LEU A 115 -0.87 -15.27 8.30
C LEU A 115 -1.96 -15.75 9.27
N ALA A 116 -1.67 -15.83 10.57
CA ALA A 116 -2.63 -16.20 11.61
C ALA A 116 -3.87 -15.28 11.60
N SER A 117 -3.65 -13.96 11.40
CA SER A 117 -4.75 -12.99 11.29
C SER A 117 -5.60 -13.21 10.04
N PHE A 118 -5.02 -13.61 8.91
CA PHE A 118 -5.78 -13.95 7.71
C PHE A 118 -6.59 -15.22 7.93
N ILE A 119 -5.99 -16.29 8.45
CA ILE A 119 -6.67 -17.55 8.70
C ILE A 119 -7.85 -17.35 9.66
N THR A 120 -7.63 -16.61 10.75
CA THR A 120 -8.72 -16.27 11.69
C THR A 120 -9.88 -15.53 10.99
N LEU A 121 -9.56 -14.57 10.10
CA LEU A 121 -10.58 -13.85 9.35
C LEU A 121 -11.35 -14.78 8.41
N PHE A 122 -10.65 -15.65 7.68
CA PHE A 122 -11.28 -16.57 6.73
C PHE A 122 -12.22 -17.56 7.40
N HIS A 123 -11.85 -18.06 8.58
CA HIS A 123 -12.75 -18.91 9.37
C HIS A 123 -13.96 -18.17 9.93
N LYS A 124 -13.79 -16.89 10.29
CA LYS A 124 -14.87 -16.08 10.85
C LYS A 124 -15.96 -15.73 9.81
N ASP A 125 -15.57 -15.42 8.60
CA ASP A 125 -16.50 -14.94 7.57
C ASP A 125 -17.35 -16.07 6.96
N GLY A 126 -16.89 -17.34 7.03
CA GLY A 126 -17.63 -18.51 6.57
C GLY A 126 -17.93 -18.54 5.07
N THR A 127 -17.47 -17.54 4.30
CA THR A 127 -17.66 -17.44 2.85
C THR A 127 -16.33 -17.52 2.12
N LEU A 128 -16.36 -17.90 0.85
CA LEU A 128 -15.15 -17.91 0.01
C LEU A 128 -14.61 -16.49 -0.17
N ASN A 129 -13.43 -16.24 0.39
CA ASN A 129 -12.71 -14.99 0.22
C ASN A 129 -12.00 -14.93 -1.15
N PHE A 130 -11.32 -13.81 -1.44
CA PHE A 130 -10.64 -13.62 -2.73
C PHE A 130 -9.48 -14.61 -2.95
N ILE A 131 -8.78 -15.02 -1.89
CA ILE A 131 -7.70 -16.01 -1.94
C ILE A 131 -8.27 -17.39 -2.26
N ASP A 132 -9.34 -17.78 -1.56
CA ASP A 132 -10.03 -19.05 -1.80
C ASP A 132 -10.51 -19.17 -3.25
N LYS A 133 -11.10 -18.09 -3.78
CA LYS A 133 -11.55 -18.05 -5.18
C LYS A 133 -10.40 -18.22 -6.16
N ALA A 134 -9.28 -17.52 -5.95
CA ALA A 134 -8.11 -17.65 -6.78
C ALA A 134 -7.49 -19.06 -6.70
N MET A 135 -7.37 -19.62 -5.50
CA MET A 135 -6.86 -20.98 -5.30
C MET A 135 -7.72 -22.04 -6.02
N LEU A 136 -9.05 -21.91 -5.93
CA LEU A 136 -9.98 -22.83 -6.63
C LEU A 136 -9.86 -22.71 -8.15
N GLN A 137 -9.69 -21.52 -8.69
CA GLN A 137 -9.44 -21.33 -10.14
C GLN A 137 -8.16 -22.02 -10.60
N GLU A 138 -7.17 -22.12 -9.72
CA GLU A 138 -5.91 -22.84 -9.98
C GLU A 138 -5.98 -24.34 -9.60
N GLY A 139 -7.15 -24.86 -9.22
CA GLY A 139 -7.34 -26.26 -8.84
C GLY A 139 -6.71 -26.67 -7.50
N LYS A 140 -6.43 -25.69 -6.63
CA LYS A 140 -5.82 -25.94 -5.31
C LYS A 140 -6.87 -26.24 -4.24
N THR A 141 -6.53 -27.12 -3.29
CA THR A 141 -7.38 -27.45 -2.14
C THR A 141 -7.33 -26.35 -1.08
N LEU A 142 -8.51 -26.07 -0.46
CA LEU A 142 -8.66 -25.03 0.55
C LEU A 142 -8.31 -25.55 1.95
N THR A 143 -7.03 -25.74 2.24
CA THR A 143 -6.51 -25.97 3.59
C THR A 143 -5.81 -24.71 4.09
N ASP A 144 -5.69 -24.54 5.40
CA ASP A 144 -4.99 -23.37 5.97
C ASP A 144 -3.51 -23.33 5.56
N ASP A 145 -2.88 -24.50 5.49
CA ASP A 145 -1.51 -24.63 5.01
C ASP A 145 -1.36 -24.14 3.57
N ASN A 146 -2.23 -24.61 2.67
CA ASN A 146 -2.23 -24.15 1.27
C ASN A 146 -2.54 -22.65 1.15
N ARG A 147 -3.43 -22.08 1.98
CA ARG A 147 -3.70 -20.65 2.03
C ARG A 147 -2.45 -19.87 2.45
N CYS A 148 -1.75 -20.34 3.49
CA CYS A 148 -0.50 -19.72 3.95
C CYS A 148 0.57 -19.77 2.86
N HIS A 149 0.77 -20.91 2.22
CA HIS A 149 1.69 -21.04 1.09
C HIS A 149 1.30 -20.13 -0.07
N TYR A 150 0.03 -20.06 -0.42
CA TYR A 150 -0.45 -19.19 -1.50
C TYR A 150 -0.17 -17.71 -1.24
N MET A 151 -0.36 -17.25 -0.01
CA MET A 151 -0.08 -15.87 0.38
C MET A 151 1.42 -15.53 0.43
N MET A 152 2.28 -16.54 0.70
CA MET A 152 3.73 -16.37 0.87
C MET A 152 4.54 -16.70 -0.38
N ASN A 153 3.95 -17.26 -1.43
CA ASN A 153 4.63 -17.50 -2.69
C ASN A 153 4.68 -16.24 -3.56
N PRO A 154 5.61 -16.13 -4.52
CA PRO A 154 5.64 -15.06 -5.51
C PRO A 154 4.25 -14.82 -6.14
N GLY A 155 3.79 -13.58 -6.15
CA GLY A 155 2.44 -13.21 -6.52
C GLY A 155 1.42 -13.21 -5.37
N GLY A 156 1.74 -13.79 -4.23
CA GLY A 156 0.88 -13.78 -3.04
C GLY A 156 0.92 -12.45 -2.30
N ILE A 157 -0.20 -12.08 -1.69
CA ILE A 157 -0.40 -10.75 -1.08
C ILE A 157 0.62 -10.41 0.02
N VAL A 158 1.05 -11.39 0.81
CA VAL A 158 2.05 -11.17 1.87
C VAL A 158 3.43 -11.05 1.26
N TRP A 159 3.76 -11.96 0.34
CA TRP A 159 5.04 -11.97 -0.35
C TRP A 159 5.28 -10.66 -1.12
N GLU A 160 4.32 -10.20 -1.93
CA GLU A 160 4.44 -8.96 -2.71
C GLU A 160 4.66 -7.74 -1.82
N SER A 161 3.91 -7.65 -0.71
CA SER A 161 4.06 -6.54 0.22
C SER A 161 5.45 -6.54 0.91
N MET A 162 5.95 -7.71 1.29
CA MET A 162 7.29 -7.86 1.87
C MET A 162 8.38 -7.60 0.83
N ASN A 163 8.19 -8.06 -0.41
CA ASN A 163 9.15 -7.85 -1.49
C ASN A 163 9.25 -6.36 -1.88
N ALA A 164 8.15 -5.63 -1.83
CA ALA A 164 8.17 -4.18 -2.03
C ALA A 164 9.06 -3.48 -0.98
N LEU A 165 8.93 -3.84 0.31
CA LEU A 165 9.80 -3.32 1.35
C LEU A 165 11.26 -3.76 1.14
N ALA A 166 11.50 -5.04 0.87
CA ALA A 166 12.85 -5.55 0.60
C ALA A 166 13.50 -4.83 -0.59
N THR A 167 12.71 -4.39 -1.57
CA THR A 167 13.20 -3.59 -2.69
C THR A 167 13.68 -2.22 -2.22
N ALA A 168 12.94 -1.52 -1.36
CA ALA A 168 13.39 -0.25 -0.76
C ALA A 168 14.72 -0.41 0.01
N PHE A 169 14.90 -1.53 0.74
CA PHE A 169 16.17 -1.83 1.40
C PHE A 169 17.30 -2.05 0.39
N ARG A 170 17.06 -2.85 -0.66
CA ARG A 170 18.07 -3.09 -1.71
C ARG A 170 18.45 -1.82 -2.46
N GLN A 171 17.51 -0.90 -2.66
CA GLN A 171 17.71 0.40 -3.32
C GLN A 171 18.26 1.47 -2.37
N LYS A 172 18.45 1.16 -1.08
CA LYS A 172 18.93 2.10 -0.04
C LYS A 172 18.05 3.35 0.09
N GLN A 173 16.74 3.16 0.02
CA GLN A 173 15.74 4.25 0.08
C GLN A 173 14.90 4.22 1.38
N THR A 174 15.36 3.51 2.40
CA THR A 174 14.64 3.35 3.66
C THR A 174 14.57 4.62 4.49
N GLU A 175 15.40 5.62 4.23
CA GLU A 175 15.34 6.95 4.84
C GLU A 175 14.01 7.69 4.55
N HIS A 176 13.31 7.30 3.49
CA HIS A 176 12.00 7.83 3.16
C HIS A 176 10.85 7.15 3.91
N ILE A 177 11.13 6.05 4.64
CA ILE A 177 10.10 5.21 5.26
C ILE A 177 10.18 5.31 6.78
N HIS A 178 9.09 5.75 7.40
CA HIS A 178 8.91 5.66 8.84
C HIS A 178 8.22 4.34 9.19
N PHE A 179 8.94 3.44 9.85
CA PHE A 179 8.43 2.15 10.27
C PHE A 179 7.69 2.23 11.61
N ILE A 180 6.47 1.70 11.65
CA ILE A 180 5.68 1.54 12.88
C ILE A 180 5.54 0.06 13.17
N PRO A 181 6.35 -0.51 14.09
CA PRO A 181 6.21 -1.90 14.50
C PRO A 181 4.90 -2.11 15.24
N VAL A 182 4.08 -3.04 14.76
CA VAL A 182 2.87 -3.47 15.44
C VAL A 182 3.21 -4.75 16.20
N SER A 183 3.72 -4.57 17.41
CA SER A 183 3.92 -5.66 18.35
C SER A 183 2.60 -5.97 19.01
N TYR A 184 2.16 -7.23 18.91
CA TYR A 184 1.09 -7.87 19.71
C TYR A 184 0.13 -6.90 20.39
N THR A 185 -0.81 -6.42 19.65
CA THR A 185 -1.81 -5.59 20.25
C THR A 185 -2.98 -6.44 20.64
N HIS A 186 -2.91 -6.94 21.81
CA HIS A 186 -3.91 -6.44 22.75
C HIS A 186 -3.58 -4.98 23.08
N LEU A 187 -3.77 -4.08 22.12
CA LEU A 187 -4.09 -2.72 22.43
C LEU A 187 -5.47 -2.76 23.08
N THR A 188 -5.48 -3.01 24.35
CA THR A 188 -6.39 -2.28 25.22
C THR A 188 -6.04 -0.83 24.92
N LEU A 189 -6.82 -0.19 24.05
CA LEU A 189 -6.87 1.27 24.00
C LEU A 189 -6.98 1.69 25.45
N PRO A 190 -6.04 2.48 25.99
CA PRO A 190 -6.29 3.08 27.28
C PRO A 190 -7.63 3.75 27.10
N THR A 191 -8.57 3.44 27.96
CA THR A 191 -9.90 4.01 27.99
C THR A 191 -9.69 5.50 28.31
N ILE A 192 -9.36 6.30 27.30
CA ILE A 192 -9.44 7.75 27.37
C ILE A 192 -10.90 8.08 27.08
N CYS A 193 -11.73 7.65 27.98
CA CYS A 193 -13.10 8.11 28.12
C CYS A 193 -13.37 8.24 29.60
N SER A 194 -12.90 9.32 30.17
CA SER A 194 -13.47 9.95 31.34
C SER A 194 -12.86 11.35 31.46
N VAL A 195 -13.51 12.31 30.85
CA VAL A 195 -14.06 13.53 31.48
C VAL A 195 -15.05 14.15 30.48
#